data_a91d25e9bcc260b58e89152c184816d3
#
_entry.id   a91d25e9bcc260b58e89152c184816d3
#
_cell.length_a   1.000
_cell.length_b   1.000
_cell.length_c   1.000
_cell.angle_alpha   90.00
_cell.angle_beta   90.00
_cell.angle_gamma   90.00
#
_symmetry.space_group_name_H-M   'P 1'
#
loop_
_entity.id
_entity.type
_entity.pdbx_description
1 polymer ?
#
loop_
_entity_poly.entity_id
_entity_poly.type
_entity_poly.pdbx_seq_one_letter_code
_entity_poly.pdbx_strand_id
1 'polypeptide(L)'
;KEPEGKEAGNSISRYVLGDESRPVPTTQNSYLDVLCRDVAEEKNFDVVMNERFASYVKEMQDTYEYIVINSPNVAESADAFAAGKLCDKNFVVCARGGVNKETLYRLKNEAAVQGIVLEGVLVYEL
;
A
#
# COMPACT_ATOMS: atom_id res chain seq x y z
N LYS A 1 -5.58 5.40 -16.39
CA LYS A 1 -5.26 6.81 -16.15
C LYS A 1 -4.64 6.88 -14.76
N GLU A 2 -3.36 7.16 -14.67
CA GLU A 2 -2.70 7.36 -13.37
C GLU A 2 -3.36 8.54 -12.65
N PRO A 3 -3.57 8.48 -11.33
CA PRO A 3 -4.11 9.61 -10.60
C PRO A 3 -3.15 10.81 -10.72
N GLU A 4 -3.72 11.97 -10.99
CA GLU A 4 -2.98 13.23 -11.00
C GLU A 4 -2.61 13.57 -9.55
N GLY A 5 -1.36 13.38 -9.18
CA GLY A 5 -0.86 13.63 -7.82
C GLY A 5 0.65 13.79 -7.76
N LYS A 6 1.28 13.88 -8.94
CA LYS A 6 2.73 14.09 -9.06
C LYS A 6 3.08 15.58 -9.06
N GLU A 7 2.81 16.27 -7.98
CA GLU A 7 3.54 17.53 -7.75
C GLU A 7 4.91 17.18 -7.17
N ALA A 8 5.95 17.76 -7.78
CA ALA A 8 7.31 17.67 -7.24
C ALA A 8 7.30 18.20 -5.79
N GLY A 9 7.73 17.38 -4.83
CA GLY A 9 7.73 17.74 -3.42
C GLY A 9 6.64 17.13 -2.56
N ASN A 10 5.72 16.33 -3.12
CA ASN A 10 4.65 15.69 -2.35
C ASN A 10 4.77 14.16 -2.38
N SER A 11 5.87 13.62 -1.89
CA SER A 11 6.15 12.18 -1.87
C SER A 11 6.22 11.65 -0.45
N ILE A 12 5.44 10.59 -0.17
CA ILE A 12 5.53 9.88 1.11
C ILE A 12 6.90 9.26 1.33
N SER A 13 7.52 8.76 0.26
CA SER A 13 8.84 8.13 0.32
C SER A 13 9.91 9.12 0.77
N ARG A 14 9.96 10.30 0.19
CA ARG A 14 10.93 11.34 0.56
C ARG A 14 10.73 11.87 1.97
N TYR A 15 9.48 12.04 2.37
CA TYR A 15 9.17 12.42 3.74
C TYR A 15 9.66 11.37 4.74
N VAL A 16 9.38 10.11 4.49
CA VAL A 16 9.76 9.01 5.38
C VAL A 16 11.27 8.87 5.49
N LEU A 17 12.00 9.02 4.38
CA LEU A 17 13.46 8.96 4.35
C LEU A 17 14.16 10.25 4.85
N GLY A 18 13.40 11.30 5.15
CA GLY A 18 13.90 12.51 5.76
C GLY A 18 14.31 13.64 4.79
N ASP A 19 14.03 13.47 3.49
CA ASP A 19 14.49 14.41 2.46
C ASP A 19 13.52 15.56 2.19
N GLU A 20 12.25 15.45 2.62
CA GLU A 20 11.21 16.45 2.34
C GLU A 20 10.26 16.68 3.53
N SER A 21 9.47 17.75 3.42
CA SER A 21 8.41 18.08 4.36
C SER A 21 7.26 17.05 4.28
N ARG A 22 6.44 17.03 5.33
CA ARG A 22 5.28 16.15 5.44
C ARG A 22 4.36 16.30 4.22
N PRO A 23 4.04 15.21 3.50
CA PRO A 23 3.16 15.27 2.34
C PRO A 23 1.71 15.48 2.74
N VAL A 24 0.97 16.13 1.86
CA VAL A 24 -0.48 16.35 1.99
C VAL A 24 -1.18 15.56 0.88
N PRO A 25 -2.16 14.72 1.21
CA PRO A 25 -2.93 14.02 0.18
C PRO A 25 -3.60 14.98 -0.79
N THR A 26 -3.61 14.63 -2.07
CA THR A 26 -4.23 15.44 -3.12
C THR A 26 -5.68 15.04 -3.30
N THR A 27 -6.58 16.00 -3.17
CA THR A 27 -8.03 15.79 -3.34
C THR A 27 -8.36 15.49 -4.80
N GLN A 28 -8.97 14.33 -5.06
CA GLN A 28 -9.44 13.92 -6.37
C GLN A 28 -10.93 14.23 -6.57
N ASN A 29 -11.71 14.09 -5.49
CA ASN A 29 -13.13 14.46 -5.44
C ASN A 29 -13.58 14.63 -3.98
N SER A 30 -14.86 14.87 -3.74
CA SER A 30 -15.42 15.11 -2.40
C SER A 30 -15.20 13.97 -1.39
N TYR A 31 -14.85 12.76 -1.86
CA TYR A 31 -14.75 11.56 -1.04
C TYR A 31 -13.39 10.87 -1.11
N LEU A 32 -12.47 11.37 -1.95
CA LEU A 32 -11.21 10.69 -2.21
C LEU A 32 -10.05 11.68 -2.26
N ASP A 33 -9.13 11.49 -1.33
CA ASP A 33 -7.79 12.05 -1.37
C ASP A 33 -6.78 10.96 -1.71
N VAL A 34 -5.77 11.30 -2.48
CA VAL A 34 -4.73 10.36 -2.92
C VAL A 34 -3.35 10.87 -2.53
N LEU A 35 -2.54 9.99 -1.99
CA LEU A 35 -1.12 10.20 -1.76
C LEU A 35 -0.33 9.22 -2.59
N CYS A 36 0.48 9.75 -3.50
CA CYS A 36 1.31 8.94 -4.37
C CYS A 36 2.72 8.78 -3.82
N ARG A 37 3.32 7.65 -4.17
CA ARG A 37 4.73 7.42 -4.01
C ARG A 37 5.48 7.88 -5.27
N ASP A 38 6.71 8.35 -5.10
CA ASP A 38 7.59 8.60 -6.22
C ASP A 38 8.07 7.27 -6.83
N VAL A 39 7.90 7.11 -8.14
CA VAL A 39 8.14 5.83 -8.85
C VAL A 39 9.63 5.53 -9.00
N ALA A 40 10.51 6.50 -8.80
CA ALA A 40 11.93 6.41 -9.09
C ALA A 40 12.79 5.71 -7.99
N GLU A 41 12.20 5.26 -6.89
CA GLU A 41 12.98 4.76 -5.77
C GLU A 41 12.92 3.24 -5.62
N GLU A 42 14.09 2.62 -5.74
CA GLU A 42 14.31 1.19 -5.52
C GLU A 42 14.18 0.75 -4.04
N LYS A 43 14.00 1.71 -3.10
CA LYS A 43 14.04 1.48 -1.64
C LYS A 43 12.67 1.41 -0.98
N ASN A 44 11.73 0.71 -1.58
CA ASN A 44 10.35 0.65 -1.08
C ASN A 44 10.21 -0.02 0.29
N PHE A 45 10.98 -1.09 0.50
CA PHE A 45 10.98 -1.82 1.76
C PHE A 45 11.37 -0.92 2.94
N ASP A 46 12.39 -0.10 2.75
CA ASP A 46 12.86 0.83 3.77
C ASP A 46 11.80 1.87 4.15
N VAL A 47 10.97 2.28 3.20
CA VAL A 47 9.86 3.22 3.44
C VAL A 47 8.77 2.59 4.28
N VAL A 48 8.29 1.43 3.90
CA VAL A 48 7.15 0.78 4.58
C VAL A 48 7.52 0.28 5.97
N MET A 49 8.76 -0.15 6.16
CA MET A 49 9.30 -0.59 7.46
C MET A 49 9.68 0.57 8.39
N ASN A 50 9.68 1.79 7.89
CA ASN A 50 10.08 2.95 8.67
C ASN A 50 8.98 3.37 9.65
N GLU A 51 9.35 3.68 10.89
CA GLU A 51 8.41 4.14 11.92
C GLU A 51 7.68 5.44 11.54
N ARG A 52 8.30 6.29 10.73
CA ARG A 52 7.65 7.53 10.24
C ARG A 52 6.48 7.23 9.31
N PHE A 53 6.55 6.17 8.51
CA PHE A 53 5.44 5.72 7.68
C PHE A 53 4.27 5.24 8.56
N ALA A 54 4.54 4.37 9.51
CA ALA A 54 3.54 3.86 10.45
C ALA A 54 2.88 5.01 11.25
N SER A 55 3.67 5.96 11.72
CA SER A 55 3.18 7.14 12.43
C SER A 55 2.30 8.01 11.54
N TYR A 56 2.69 8.22 10.29
CA TYR A 56 1.91 8.98 9.32
C TYR A 56 0.54 8.33 9.05
N VAL A 57 0.51 7.01 8.80
CA VAL A 57 -0.74 6.26 8.60
C VAL A 57 -1.63 6.37 9.85
N LYS A 58 -1.06 6.22 11.03
CA LYS A 58 -1.80 6.34 12.29
C LYS A 58 -2.43 7.72 12.47
N GLU A 59 -1.71 8.79 12.17
CA GLU A 59 -2.24 10.15 12.25
C GLU A 59 -3.36 10.39 11.23
N MET A 60 -3.28 9.78 10.05
CA MET A 60 -4.33 9.87 9.04
C MET A 60 -5.64 9.20 9.47
N GLN A 61 -5.61 8.26 10.40
CA GLN A 61 -6.81 7.64 10.97
C GLN A 61 -7.71 8.64 11.72
N ASP A 62 -7.18 9.74 12.18
CA ASP A 62 -7.96 10.81 12.83
C ASP A 62 -8.76 11.65 11.80
N THR A 63 -8.35 11.61 10.54
CA THR A 63 -8.94 12.41 9.46
C THR A 63 -9.81 11.59 8.51
N TYR A 64 -9.42 10.35 8.24
CA TYR A 64 -10.06 9.49 7.24
C TYR A 64 -10.77 8.31 7.89
N GLU A 65 -11.99 8.04 7.44
CA GLU A 65 -12.77 6.86 7.84
C GLU A 65 -12.16 5.57 7.29
N TYR A 66 -11.66 5.63 6.05
CA TYR A 66 -11.00 4.52 5.38
C TYR A 66 -9.66 4.96 4.80
N ILE A 67 -8.63 4.14 5.02
CA ILE A 67 -7.32 4.30 4.40
C ILE A 67 -7.03 3.03 3.61
N VAL A 68 -6.83 3.18 2.30
CA VAL A 68 -6.49 2.06 1.40
C VAL A 68 -5.02 2.17 1.00
N ILE A 69 -4.25 1.15 1.35
CA ILE A 69 -2.85 1.03 0.94
C ILE A 69 -2.78 0.07 -0.25
N ASN A 70 -2.47 0.60 -1.41
CA ASN A 70 -2.22 -0.19 -2.61
C ASN A 70 -0.75 -0.58 -2.66
N SER A 71 -0.46 -1.85 -2.47
CA SER A 71 0.91 -2.38 -2.47
C SER A 71 1.28 -2.98 -3.84
N PRO A 72 2.58 -3.08 -4.13
CA PRO A 72 3.06 -3.82 -5.30
C PRO A 72 2.62 -5.29 -5.29
N ASN A 73 2.87 -5.98 -6.40
CA ASN A 73 2.63 -7.41 -6.51
C ASN A 73 3.40 -8.17 -5.41
N VAL A 74 2.68 -8.91 -4.60
CA VAL A 74 3.23 -9.65 -3.46
C VAL A 74 4.27 -10.71 -3.88
N ALA A 75 4.20 -11.22 -5.10
CA ALA A 75 5.19 -12.15 -5.64
C ALA A 75 6.54 -11.48 -5.96
N GLU A 76 6.56 -10.17 -6.07
CA GLU A 76 7.74 -9.40 -6.49
C GLU A 76 8.35 -8.60 -5.34
N SER A 77 7.62 -8.37 -4.25
CA SER A 77 8.06 -7.48 -3.19
C SER A 77 7.58 -7.90 -1.81
N ALA A 78 8.54 -7.96 -0.87
CA ALA A 78 8.26 -8.14 0.55
C ALA A 78 7.52 -6.95 1.19
N ASP A 79 7.46 -5.81 0.51
CA ASP A 79 6.78 -4.59 0.97
C ASP A 79 5.29 -4.80 1.22
N ALA A 80 4.66 -5.68 0.43
CA ALA A 80 3.25 -5.99 0.55
C ALA A 80 2.92 -6.59 1.93
N PHE A 81 3.75 -7.49 2.45
CA PHE A 81 3.56 -8.05 3.79
C PHE A 81 3.85 -7.01 4.89
N ALA A 82 4.87 -6.17 4.69
CA ALA A 82 5.18 -5.11 5.63
C ALA A 82 4.02 -4.09 5.73
N ALA A 83 3.45 -3.70 4.60
CA ALA A 83 2.25 -2.85 4.55
C ALA A 83 1.04 -3.52 5.19
N GLY A 84 0.84 -4.82 4.93
CA GLY A 84 -0.26 -5.59 5.48
C GLY A 84 -0.29 -5.65 7.00
N LYS A 85 0.87 -5.58 7.66
CA LYS A 85 0.96 -5.54 9.13
C LYS A 85 0.42 -4.24 9.74
N LEU A 86 0.34 -3.17 8.96
CA LEU A 86 -0.22 -1.88 9.38
C LEU A 86 -1.72 -1.79 9.16
N CYS A 87 -2.32 -2.75 8.46
CA CYS A 87 -3.71 -2.72 8.06
C CYS A 87 -4.57 -3.59 8.97
N ASP A 88 -5.79 -3.14 9.23
CA ASP A 88 -6.81 -3.92 9.96
C ASP A 88 -7.33 -5.08 9.12
N LYS A 89 -7.37 -4.91 7.80
CA LYS A 89 -7.83 -5.93 6.84
C LYS A 89 -6.96 -5.97 5.60
N ASN A 90 -6.73 -7.18 5.09
CA ASN A 90 -5.91 -7.41 3.93
C ASN A 90 -6.65 -8.24 2.88
N PHE A 91 -6.58 -7.80 1.63
CA PHE A 91 -7.20 -8.46 0.49
C PHE A 91 -6.16 -8.69 -0.60
N VAL A 92 -6.31 -9.80 -1.31
CA VAL A 92 -5.56 -10.04 -2.55
C VAL A 92 -6.41 -9.60 -3.73
N VAL A 93 -5.80 -8.87 -4.65
CA VAL A 93 -6.45 -8.46 -5.91
C VAL A 93 -5.79 -9.19 -7.06
N CYS A 94 -6.55 -9.87 -7.88
CA CYS A 94 -6.03 -10.57 -9.05
C CYS A 94 -6.98 -10.48 -10.25
N ALA A 95 -6.39 -10.55 -11.45
CA ALA A 95 -7.16 -10.69 -12.67
C ALA A 95 -7.78 -12.09 -12.76
N ARG A 96 -8.97 -12.19 -13.34
CA ARG A 96 -9.60 -13.48 -13.61
C ARG A 96 -8.69 -14.35 -14.47
N GLY A 97 -8.41 -15.57 -14.02
CA GLY A 97 -7.49 -16.48 -14.68
C GLY A 97 -6.00 -16.15 -14.54
N GLY A 98 -5.66 -15.04 -13.88
CA GLY A 98 -4.26 -14.62 -13.70
C GLY A 98 -3.51 -15.37 -12.60
N VAL A 99 -4.23 -16.01 -11.68
CA VAL A 99 -3.65 -16.75 -10.56
C VAL A 99 -4.37 -18.08 -10.37
N ASN A 100 -3.64 -19.16 -10.19
CA ASN A 100 -4.22 -20.46 -9.89
C ASN A 100 -4.48 -20.65 -8.39
N LYS A 101 -5.28 -21.64 -8.06
CA LYS A 101 -5.68 -21.95 -6.69
C LYS A 101 -4.49 -22.28 -5.77
N GLU A 102 -3.52 -23.01 -6.29
CA GLU A 102 -2.31 -23.40 -5.55
C GLU A 102 -1.48 -22.19 -5.12
N THR A 103 -1.31 -21.22 -6.03
CA THR A 103 -0.62 -19.97 -5.75
C THR A 103 -1.35 -19.15 -4.66
N LEU A 104 -2.68 -19.11 -4.68
CA LEU A 104 -3.46 -18.43 -3.64
C LEU A 104 -3.33 -19.11 -2.27
N TYR A 105 -3.32 -20.44 -2.22
CA TYR A 105 -3.08 -21.17 -0.96
C TYR A 105 -1.69 -20.94 -0.42
N ARG A 106 -0.67 -20.94 -1.28
CA ARG A 106 0.70 -20.63 -0.87
C ARG A 106 0.80 -19.22 -0.30
N LEU A 107 0.21 -18.23 -0.98
CA LEU A 107 0.17 -16.86 -0.51
C LEU A 107 -0.51 -16.73 0.85
N LYS A 108 -1.64 -17.41 1.04
CA LYS A 108 -2.33 -17.44 2.32
C LYS A 108 -1.46 -17.98 3.45
N ASN A 109 -0.70 -19.04 3.18
CA ASN A 109 0.20 -19.64 4.16
C ASN A 109 1.40 -18.73 4.47
N GLU A 110 1.98 -18.10 3.46
CA GLU A 110 3.06 -17.12 3.65
C GLU A 110 2.58 -15.91 4.47
N ALA A 111 1.41 -15.38 4.18
CA ALA A 111 0.80 -14.31 4.94
C ALA A 111 0.58 -14.71 6.42
N ALA A 112 0.09 -15.92 6.67
CA ALA A 112 -0.11 -16.44 8.02
C ALA A 112 1.20 -16.54 8.81
N VAL A 113 2.29 -16.97 8.19
CA VAL A 113 3.63 -16.98 8.78
C VAL A 113 4.07 -15.58 9.18
N GLN A 114 3.70 -14.56 8.41
CA GLN A 114 3.96 -13.15 8.70
C GLN A 114 2.98 -12.54 9.73
N GLY A 115 2.01 -13.30 10.22
CA GLY A 115 0.97 -12.81 11.13
C GLY A 115 -0.14 -12.01 10.45
N ILE A 116 -0.31 -12.18 9.14
CA ILE A 116 -1.32 -11.49 8.33
C ILE A 116 -2.45 -12.46 7.98
N VAL A 117 -3.69 -12.04 8.24
CA VAL A 117 -4.89 -12.73 7.79
C VAL A 117 -5.38 -12.11 6.49
N LEU A 118 -5.51 -12.92 5.44
CA LEU A 118 -6.15 -12.50 4.20
C LEU A 118 -7.66 -12.69 4.32
N GLU A 119 -8.41 -11.59 4.31
CA GLU A 119 -9.87 -11.59 4.46
C GLU A 119 -10.58 -12.12 3.21
N GLY A 120 -9.99 -11.95 2.06
CA GLY A 120 -10.58 -12.40 0.80
C GLY A 120 -9.74 -12.10 -0.42
N VAL A 121 -10.27 -12.54 -1.56
CA VAL A 121 -9.70 -12.30 -2.88
C VAL A 121 -10.69 -11.51 -3.71
N LEU A 122 -10.25 -10.37 -4.24
CA LEU A 122 -11.00 -9.55 -5.17
C LEU A 122 -10.55 -9.89 -6.59
N VAL A 123 -11.48 -10.38 -7.39
CA VAL A 123 -11.19 -10.78 -8.78
C VAL A 123 -11.77 -9.73 -9.72
N TYR A 124 -10.95 -9.21 -10.63
CA TYR A 124 -11.39 -8.28 -11.66
C TYR A 124 -11.24 -8.88 -13.06
N GLU A 125 -12.05 -8.41 -13.97
CA GLU A 125 -11.97 -8.74 -15.40
C GLU A 125 -11.32 -7.58 -16.17
N LEU A 126 -10.45 -7.94 -17.07
CA LEU A 126 -9.84 -6.99 -17.99
C LEU A 126 -10.75 -6.75 -19.21
#